data_ab31ba734d988d9c2f48dbe5d54a8c6d
#
_entry.id   ab31ba734d988d9c2f48dbe5d54a8c6d
#
_cell.length_a   1.000
_cell.length_b   1.000
_cell.length_c   1.000
_cell.angle_alpha   90.00
_cell.angle_beta   90.00
_cell.angle_gamma   90.00
#
_symmetry.space_group_name_H-M   'P 1'
#
loop_
_entity.id
_entity.type
_entity.pdbx_description
1 polymer ?
#
loop_
_entity_poly.entity_id
_entity_poly.type
_entity_poly.pdbx_seq_one_letter_code
_entity_poly.pdbx_strand_id
1 'polypeptide(L)'
;MNPELPQLCAILRTDGMRLTLLTTGLLLKKYASEVAAAFDDVIVSLDGPPVIHDMIRRVNGAFELLRDGVGTLKEMRPDIRMTARSTVQKANHRYLFDTARTAKNLGLGGISFLAVDVSSSAFNRALVWPRERQAETALSLPELSALETDIEVLIRDAAPELGPGFIAESPEKLRRIGRHFRMLLGLEPPQAPPCNAPWVSAVLEVDGSVRPCFFHPAFGKLQNGSLEEVLNGPKALDFRGNLDVESNSVCGKCVCSLNYRP
;
A
#
# COMPACT_ATOMS: atom_id res chain seq x y z
N MET A 1 -11.70 -5.53 -14.85
CA MET A 1 -10.24 -5.73 -15.07
C MET A 1 -9.90 -5.19 -16.44
N ASN A 2 -8.73 -4.59 -16.63
CA ASN A 2 -8.29 -4.15 -17.95
C ASN A 2 -8.20 -5.38 -18.89
N PRO A 3 -8.87 -5.39 -20.05
CA PRO A 3 -8.85 -6.55 -20.97
C PRO A 3 -7.45 -6.83 -21.55
N GLU A 4 -6.56 -5.84 -21.59
CA GLU A 4 -5.18 -5.96 -22.08
C GLU A 4 -4.19 -6.42 -20.99
N LEU A 5 -4.62 -6.57 -19.73
CA LEU A 5 -3.75 -6.98 -18.64
C LEU A 5 -3.00 -8.30 -18.90
N PRO A 6 -3.62 -9.36 -19.48
CA PRO A 6 -2.89 -10.59 -19.79
C PRO A 6 -1.75 -10.39 -20.78
N GLN A 7 -1.96 -9.57 -21.82
CA GLN A 7 -0.91 -9.24 -22.81
C GLN A 7 0.21 -8.44 -22.18
N LEU A 8 -0.11 -7.44 -21.36
CA LEU A 8 0.88 -6.67 -20.61
C LEU A 8 1.72 -7.57 -19.68
N CYS A 9 1.09 -8.47 -18.96
CA CYS A 9 1.80 -9.43 -18.11
C CYS A 9 2.71 -10.36 -18.94
N ALA A 10 2.26 -10.80 -20.11
CA ALA A 10 3.08 -11.63 -20.99
C ALA A 10 4.34 -10.89 -21.47
N ILE A 11 4.22 -9.62 -21.85
CA ILE A 11 5.36 -8.76 -22.25
C ILE A 11 6.35 -8.64 -21.09
N LEU A 12 5.87 -8.25 -19.89
CA LEU A 12 6.73 -8.08 -18.72
C LEU A 12 7.44 -9.39 -18.31
N ARG A 13 6.80 -10.52 -18.54
CA ARG A 13 7.40 -11.84 -18.31
C ARG A 13 8.54 -12.17 -19.27
N THR A 14 8.51 -11.71 -20.52
CA THR A 14 9.62 -11.93 -21.45
C THR A 14 10.90 -11.27 -20.98
N ASP A 15 10.79 -10.19 -20.21
CA ASP A 15 11.92 -9.47 -19.60
C ASP A 15 12.35 -10.05 -18.24
N GLY A 16 11.81 -11.20 -17.85
CA GLY A 16 12.13 -11.88 -16.59
C GLY A 16 11.60 -11.16 -15.33
N MET A 17 10.65 -10.24 -15.49
CA MET A 17 10.10 -9.47 -14.36
C MET A 17 9.22 -10.34 -13.46
N ARG A 18 9.39 -10.19 -12.15
CA ARG A 18 8.46 -10.74 -11.15
C ARG A 18 7.23 -9.85 -11.03
N LEU A 19 6.04 -10.44 -11.13
CA LEU A 19 4.77 -9.70 -11.16
C LEU A 19 4.01 -9.87 -9.84
N THR A 20 3.66 -8.76 -9.21
CA THR A 20 2.84 -8.74 -7.99
C THR A 20 1.52 -8.02 -8.27
N LEU A 21 0.39 -8.68 -8.01
CA LEU A 21 -0.94 -8.07 -8.10
C LEU A 21 -1.32 -7.44 -6.76
N LEU A 22 -1.67 -6.15 -6.75
CA LEU A 22 -2.38 -5.52 -5.64
C LEU A 22 -3.86 -5.40 -5.99
N THR A 23 -4.74 -6.01 -5.18
CA THR A 23 -6.18 -6.10 -5.48
C THR A 23 -7.06 -5.91 -4.25
N THR A 24 -8.27 -5.41 -4.46
CA THR A 24 -9.32 -5.40 -3.42
C THR A 24 -9.87 -6.79 -3.10
N GLY A 25 -9.61 -7.78 -3.96
CA GLY A 25 -10.14 -9.14 -3.83
C GLY A 25 -11.57 -9.35 -4.34
N LEU A 26 -12.34 -8.29 -4.59
CA LEU A 26 -13.77 -8.39 -4.97
C LEU A 26 -14.04 -9.22 -6.23
N LEU A 27 -13.09 -9.23 -7.16
CA LEU A 27 -13.19 -9.97 -8.42
C LEU A 27 -12.18 -11.13 -8.49
N LEU A 28 -11.48 -11.43 -7.41
CA LEU A 28 -10.38 -12.39 -7.40
C LEU A 28 -10.86 -13.80 -7.77
N LYS A 29 -12.01 -14.23 -7.24
CA LYS A 29 -12.62 -15.52 -7.60
C LYS A 29 -12.91 -15.63 -9.09
N LYS A 30 -13.48 -14.58 -9.69
CA LYS A 30 -13.85 -14.54 -11.11
C LYS A 30 -12.63 -14.66 -12.03
N TYR A 31 -11.49 -14.10 -11.63
CA TYR A 31 -10.27 -14.04 -12.45
C TYR A 31 -9.12 -14.87 -11.85
N ALA A 32 -9.45 -15.88 -11.03
CA ALA A 32 -8.45 -16.67 -10.33
C ALA A 32 -7.50 -17.41 -11.28
N SER A 33 -8.02 -17.93 -12.40
CA SER A 33 -7.22 -18.61 -13.42
C SER A 33 -6.18 -17.70 -14.06
N GLU A 34 -6.59 -16.50 -14.48
CA GLU A 34 -5.71 -15.51 -15.09
C GLU A 34 -4.67 -14.99 -14.09
N VAL A 35 -5.09 -14.80 -12.83
CA VAL A 35 -4.18 -14.38 -11.75
C VAL A 35 -3.17 -15.47 -11.44
N ALA A 36 -3.60 -16.73 -11.33
CA ALA A 36 -2.71 -17.86 -11.11
C ALA A 36 -1.66 -18.04 -12.22
N ALA A 37 -2.03 -17.77 -13.45
CA ALA A 37 -1.13 -17.87 -14.60
C ALA A 37 -0.15 -16.70 -14.71
N ALA A 38 -0.60 -15.47 -14.39
CA ALA A 38 0.14 -14.24 -14.70
C ALA A 38 1.00 -13.71 -13.55
N PHE A 39 0.65 -13.94 -12.28
CA PHE A 39 1.31 -13.28 -11.14
C PHE A 39 2.09 -14.25 -10.26
N ASP A 40 3.19 -13.77 -9.71
CA ASP A 40 4.03 -14.52 -8.74
C ASP A 40 3.54 -14.33 -7.31
N ASP A 41 3.04 -13.13 -7.00
CA ASP A 41 2.56 -12.75 -5.68
C ASP A 41 1.22 -12.01 -5.80
N VAL A 42 0.42 -12.10 -4.76
CA VAL A 42 -0.82 -11.32 -4.64
C VAL A 42 -0.86 -10.61 -3.28
N ILE A 43 -1.12 -9.32 -3.31
CA ILE A 43 -1.38 -8.51 -2.12
C ILE A 43 -2.86 -8.15 -2.15
N VAL A 44 -3.62 -8.63 -1.16
CA VAL A 44 -5.04 -8.27 -1.03
C VAL A 44 -5.21 -7.13 -0.04
N SER A 45 -6.14 -6.24 -0.32
CA SER A 45 -6.51 -5.21 0.64
C SER A 45 -7.41 -5.82 1.72
N LEU A 46 -7.02 -5.67 2.99
CA LEU A 46 -7.79 -6.13 4.14
C LEU A 46 -7.77 -5.05 5.23
N ASP A 47 -8.94 -4.46 5.52
CA ASP A 47 -9.01 -3.27 6.38
C ASP A 47 -9.53 -3.55 7.78
N GLY A 48 -9.90 -4.79 8.10
CA GLY A 48 -10.43 -5.17 9.40
C GLY A 48 -11.04 -6.57 9.40
N PRO A 49 -11.63 -6.98 10.54
CA PRO A 49 -12.59 -8.08 10.59
C PRO A 49 -13.76 -7.85 9.62
N PRO A 50 -14.58 -8.88 9.30
CA PRO A 50 -15.58 -8.82 8.23
C PRO A 50 -16.43 -7.56 8.20
N VAL A 51 -17.06 -7.20 9.31
CA VAL A 51 -17.94 -6.02 9.40
C VAL A 51 -17.19 -4.71 9.15
N ILE A 52 -15.99 -4.56 9.69
CA ILE A 52 -15.15 -3.37 9.51
C ILE A 52 -14.66 -3.28 8.07
N HIS A 53 -14.25 -4.41 7.48
CA HIS A 53 -13.83 -4.46 6.10
C HIS A 53 -14.95 -4.04 5.15
N ASP A 54 -16.15 -4.60 5.27
CA ASP A 54 -17.31 -4.29 4.43
C ASP A 54 -17.70 -2.80 4.54
N MET A 55 -17.69 -2.26 5.77
CA MET A 55 -17.97 -0.85 6.02
C MET A 55 -16.98 0.08 5.31
N ILE A 56 -15.68 -0.21 5.41
CA ILE A 56 -14.64 0.62 4.77
C ILE A 56 -14.71 0.50 3.25
N ARG A 57 -14.93 -0.72 2.73
CA ARG A 57 -15.06 -0.96 1.28
C ARG A 57 -16.38 -0.43 0.70
N ARG A 58 -17.38 -0.16 1.55
CA ARG A 58 -18.73 0.26 1.13
C ARG A 58 -19.38 -0.73 0.16
N VAL A 59 -19.06 -2.00 0.33
CA VAL A 59 -19.59 -3.12 -0.45
C VAL A 59 -20.04 -4.18 0.54
N ASN A 60 -21.33 -4.46 0.56
CA ASN A 60 -21.88 -5.51 1.40
C ASN A 60 -21.36 -6.87 0.95
N GLY A 61 -20.79 -7.66 1.87
CA GLY A 61 -20.17 -8.94 1.56
C GLY A 61 -18.80 -8.84 0.89
N ALA A 62 -18.12 -7.68 0.95
CA ALA A 62 -16.76 -7.52 0.41
C ALA A 62 -15.78 -8.52 1.01
N PHE A 63 -15.89 -8.80 2.33
CA PHE A 63 -15.05 -9.77 3.00
C PHE A 63 -15.29 -11.19 2.50
N GLU A 64 -16.54 -11.58 2.29
CA GLU A 64 -16.89 -12.91 1.75
C GLU A 64 -16.35 -13.09 0.33
N LEU A 65 -16.48 -12.06 -0.51
CA LEU A 65 -15.91 -12.08 -1.87
C LEU A 65 -14.38 -12.22 -1.83
N LEU A 66 -13.72 -11.52 -0.92
CA LEU A 66 -12.28 -11.63 -0.70
C LEU A 66 -11.90 -13.04 -0.24
N ARG A 67 -12.57 -13.57 0.79
CA ARG A 67 -12.36 -14.91 1.33
C ARG A 67 -12.49 -15.98 0.25
N ASP A 68 -13.58 -15.95 -0.49
CA ASP A 68 -13.84 -16.88 -1.58
C ASP A 68 -12.77 -16.79 -2.68
N GLY A 69 -12.36 -15.55 -3.03
CA GLY A 69 -11.31 -15.34 -4.01
C GLY A 69 -9.95 -15.88 -3.57
N VAL A 70 -9.59 -15.66 -2.30
CA VAL A 70 -8.36 -16.20 -1.71
C VAL A 70 -8.39 -17.74 -1.70
N GLY A 71 -9.51 -18.35 -1.28
CA GLY A 71 -9.69 -19.80 -1.28
C GLY A 71 -9.53 -20.39 -2.67
N THR A 72 -10.29 -19.87 -3.64
CA THR A 72 -10.24 -20.35 -5.04
C THR A 72 -8.82 -20.25 -5.63
N LEU A 73 -8.14 -19.14 -5.41
CA LEU A 73 -6.78 -18.96 -5.95
C LEU A 73 -5.78 -19.95 -5.32
N LYS A 74 -5.89 -20.21 -4.02
CA LYS A 74 -5.05 -21.20 -3.32
C LYS A 74 -5.33 -22.64 -3.75
N GLU A 75 -6.58 -22.98 -4.04
CA GLU A 75 -6.93 -24.28 -4.60
C GLU A 75 -6.29 -24.50 -5.98
N MET A 76 -6.29 -23.46 -6.83
CA MET A 76 -5.67 -23.50 -8.15
C MET A 76 -4.15 -23.48 -8.13
N ARG A 77 -3.56 -22.71 -7.21
CA ARG A 77 -2.12 -22.52 -7.09
C ARG A 77 -1.70 -22.44 -5.61
N PRO A 78 -1.51 -23.60 -4.95
CA PRO A 78 -1.22 -23.68 -3.51
C PRO A 78 0.07 -22.96 -3.07
N ASP A 79 1.05 -22.86 -3.96
CA ASP A 79 2.35 -22.23 -3.74
C ASP A 79 2.35 -20.70 -3.92
N ILE A 80 1.26 -20.11 -4.45
CA ILE A 80 1.22 -18.65 -4.68
C ILE A 80 1.33 -17.90 -3.36
N ARG A 81 2.28 -16.97 -3.30
CA ARG A 81 2.44 -16.12 -2.12
C ARG A 81 1.35 -15.07 -2.07
N MET A 82 0.52 -15.13 -1.04
CA MET A 82 -0.54 -14.15 -0.80
C MET A 82 -0.33 -13.45 0.54
N THR A 83 -0.37 -12.13 0.54
CA THR A 83 -0.28 -11.29 1.75
C THR A 83 -1.41 -10.27 1.77
N ALA A 84 -1.62 -9.62 2.91
CA ALA A 84 -2.57 -8.52 3.05
C ALA A 84 -1.87 -7.17 3.16
N ARG A 85 -2.59 -6.11 2.80
CA ARG A 85 -2.24 -4.72 3.12
C ARG A 85 -3.44 -4.01 3.72
N SER A 86 -3.22 -3.34 4.85
CA SER A 86 -4.22 -2.55 5.56
C SER A 86 -3.80 -1.08 5.63
N THR A 87 -4.73 -0.19 5.29
CA THR A 87 -4.54 1.25 5.46
C THR A 87 -5.22 1.69 6.75
N VAL A 88 -4.41 2.08 7.74
CA VAL A 88 -4.88 2.51 9.05
C VAL A 88 -5.53 3.87 8.97
N GLN A 89 -6.78 3.95 9.41
CA GLN A 89 -7.62 5.13 9.39
C GLN A 89 -8.60 5.12 10.58
N LYS A 90 -9.38 6.19 10.74
CA LYS A 90 -10.35 6.33 11.83
C LYS A 90 -11.24 5.08 12.03
N ALA A 91 -11.73 4.50 10.94
CA ALA A 91 -12.67 3.38 10.99
C ALA A 91 -12.06 2.07 11.50
N ASN A 92 -10.73 1.88 11.43
CA ASN A 92 -10.09 0.62 11.78
C ASN A 92 -8.91 0.73 12.76
N HIS A 93 -8.64 1.91 13.32
CA HIS A 93 -7.47 2.12 14.20
C HIS A 93 -7.44 1.23 15.45
N ARG A 94 -8.59 0.71 15.89
CA ARG A 94 -8.72 -0.19 17.03
C ARG A 94 -8.62 -1.68 16.68
N TYR A 95 -8.51 -2.01 15.40
CA TYR A 95 -8.63 -3.39 14.91
C TYR A 95 -7.34 -3.93 14.28
N LEU A 96 -6.15 -3.34 14.57
CA LEU A 96 -4.91 -3.77 13.92
C LEU A 96 -4.59 -5.24 14.19
N PHE A 97 -4.69 -5.65 15.46
CA PHE A 97 -4.42 -7.02 15.86
C PHE A 97 -5.45 -8.00 15.29
N ASP A 98 -6.74 -7.65 15.37
CA ASP A 98 -7.82 -8.47 14.81
C ASP A 98 -7.73 -8.55 13.28
N THR A 99 -7.27 -7.49 12.61
CA THR A 99 -7.00 -7.50 11.16
C THR A 99 -5.87 -8.47 10.82
N ALA A 100 -4.79 -8.46 11.61
CA ALA A 100 -3.69 -9.40 11.43
C ALA A 100 -4.11 -10.85 11.68
N ARG A 101 -4.91 -11.08 12.73
CA ARG A 101 -5.50 -12.40 13.02
C ARG A 101 -6.44 -12.85 11.89
N THR A 102 -7.24 -11.94 11.36
CA THR A 102 -8.13 -12.21 10.21
C THR A 102 -7.31 -12.60 8.97
N ALA A 103 -6.21 -11.92 8.69
CA ALA A 103 -5.29 -12.28 7.60
C ALA A 103 -4.74 -13.70 7.79
N LYS A 104 -4.34 -14.07 9.01
CA LYS A 104 -3.87 -15.42 9.34
C LYS A 104 -4.95 -16.47 9.13
N ASN A 105 -6.17 -16.19 9.58
CA ASN A 105 -7.32 -17.10 9.42
C ASN A 105 -7.73 -17.30 7.95
N LEU A 106 -7.50 -16.30 7.08
CA LEU A 106 -7.63 -16.43 5.63
C LEU A 106 -6.47 -17.26 5.00
N GLY A 107 -5.51 -17.69 5.82
CA GLY A 107 -4.33 -18.42 5.40
C GLY A 107 -3.34 -17.57 4.60
N LEU A 108 -3.34 -16.24 4.75
CA LEU A 108 -2.35 -15.37 4.12
C LEU A 108 -0.99 -15.51 4.83
N GLY A 109 0.08 -15.31 4.07
CA GLY A 109 1.45 -15.45 4.56
C GLY A 109 1.98 -14.23 5.34
N GLY A 110 1.19 -13.17 5.48
CA GLY A 110 1.55 -11.97 6.24
C GLY A 110 0.64 -10.79 5.96
N ILE A 111 0.85 -9.71 6.71
CA ILE A 111 0.13 -8.45 6.53
C ILE A 111 1.07 -7.25 6.69
N SER A 112 0.80 -6.17 5.96
CA SER A 112 1.47 -4.88 6.11
C SER A 112 0.48 -3.78 6.46
N PHE A 113 0.93 -2.81 7.27
CA PHE A 113 0.15 -1.65 7.70
C PHE A 113 0.81 -0.35 7.26
N LEU A 114 0.00 0.60 6.80
CA LEU A 114 0.44 1.96 6.51
C LEU A 114 -0.64 2.96 6.96
N ALA A 115 -0.25 4.18 7.31
CA ALA A 115 -1.22 5.22 7.60
C ALA A 115 -1.99 5.64 6.34
N VAL A 116 -3.24 6.08 6.50
CA VAL A 116 -3.97 6.72 5.40
C VAL A 116 -3.33 8.06 5.07
N ASP A 117 -3.10 8.30 3.78
CA ASP A 117 -2.76 9.64 3.31
C ASP A 117 -4.03 10.45 3.04
N VAL A 118 -4.20 11.56 3.73
CA VAL A 118 -5.30 12.51 3.56
C VAL A 118 -4.85 13.86 3.07
N SER A 119 -3.53 14.11 3.07
CA SER A 119 -2.93 15.44 2.91
C SER A 119 -2.28 15.68 1.55
N SER A 120 -2.27 14.69 0.66
CA SER A 120 -1.67 14.80 -0.68
C SER A 120 -2.66 14.49 -1.80
N SER A 121 -2.26 14.78 -3.03
CA SER A 121 -2.95 14.37 -4.26
C SER A 121 -2.43 13.03 -4.83
N ALA A 122 -1.70 12.26 -4.03
CA ALA A 122 -1.20 10.94 -4.44
C ALA A 122 -2.34 9.94 -4.74
N PHE A 123 -1.99 8.83 -5.37
CA PHE A 123 -2.91 7.74 -5.70
C PHE A 123 -4.09 8.16 -6.60
N ASN A 124 -3.79 8.89 -7.69
CA ASN A 124 -4.75 9.34 -8.71
C ASN A 124 -5.86 10.26 -8.17
N ARG A 125 -5.62 10.96 -7.08
CA ARG A 125 -6.51 12.02 -6.63
C ARG A 125 -6.25 13.29 -7.41
N ALA A 126 -7.29 13.87 -8.01
CA ALA A 126 -7.18 15.13 -8.75
C ALA A 126 -6.82 16.32 -7.83
N LEU A 127 -7.31 16.29 -6.59
CA LEU A 127 -7.06 17.32 -5.57
C LEU A 127 -6.85 16.67 -4.20
N VAL A 128 -6.18 17.40 -3.32
CA VAL A 128 -6.15 17.08 -1.88
C VAL A 128 -7.58 17.09 -1.33
N TRP A 129 -7.90 16.17 -0.45
CA TRP A 129 -9.24 16.11 0.13
C TRP A 129 -9.59 17.37 0.93
N PRO A 130 -10.88 17.81 0.88
CA PRO A 130 -11.36 18.88 1.76
C PRO A 130 -11.15 18.53 3.23
N ARG A 131 -11.05 19.55 4.09
CA ARG A 131 -10.77 19.36 5.53
C ARG A 131 -11.80 18.48 6.23
N GLU A 132 -13.06 18.58 5.86
CA GLU A 132 -14.17 17.78 6.40
C GLU A 132 -13.92 16.29 6.14
N ARG A 133 -13.59 15.94 4.90
CA ARG A 133 -13.27 14.55 4.51
C ARG A 133 -11.96 14.06 5.15
N GLN A 134 -10.99 14.95 5.32
CA GLN A 134 -9.76 14.58 6.06
C GLN A 134 -10.11 14.21 7.51
N ALA A 135 -10.95 15.00 8.20
CA ALA A 135 -11.37 14.77 9.58
C ALA A 135 -12.25 13.51 9.75
N GLU A 136 -13.01 13.12 8.72
CA GLU A 136 -13.76 11.86 8.71
C GLU A 136 -12.88 10.63 8.65
N THR A 137 -11.66 10.77 8.11
CA THR A 137 -10.76 9.66 7.80
C THR A 137 -9.54 9.61 8.70
N ALA A 138 -8.97 10.77 9.05
CA ALA A 138 -7.85 10.88 9.98
C ALA A 138 -8.32 10.74 11.45
N LEU A 139 -7.38 10.48 12.35
CA LEU A 139 -7.66 10.28 13.76
C LEU A 139 -7.73 11.62 14.51
N SER A 140 -8.64 11.70 15.48
CA SER A 140 -8.61 12.71 16.55
C SER A 140 -7.57 12.33 17.62
N LEU A 141 -7.28 13.24 18.55
CA LEU A 141 -6.29 13.01 19.61
C LEU A 141 -6.62 11.79 20.50
N PRO A 142 -7.87 11.58 20.99
CA PRO A 142 -8.20 10.36 21.72
C PRO A 142 -8.03 9.07 20.91
N GLU A 143 -8.40 9.10 19.63
CA GLU A 143 -8.25 7.95 18.72
C GLU A 143 -6.77 7.64 18.45
N LEU A 144 -5.93 8.67 18.32
CA LEU A 144 -4.48 8.51 18.18
C LEU A 144 -3.87 7.86 19.43
N SER A 145 -4.22 8.31 20.63
CA SER A 145 -3.72 7.70 21.88
C SER A 145 -4.11 6.23 21.99
N ALA A 146 -5.32 5.89 21.55
CA ALA A 146 -5.77 4.51 21.48
C ALA A 146 -4.99 3.69 20.44
N LEU A 147 -4.76 4.23 19.24
CA LEU A 147 -3.94 3.59 18.21
C LEU A 147 -2.52 3.30 18.69
N GLU A 148 -1.87 4.27 19.36
CA GLU A 148 -0.51 4.11 19.87
C GLU A 148 -0.41 2.98 20.90
N THR A 149 -1.42 2.88 21.79
CA THR A 149 -1.54 1.76 22.73
C THR A 149 -1.68 0.43 22.00
N ASP A 150 -2.56 0.38 20.98
CA ASP A 150 -2.81 -0.85 20.21
C ASP A 150 -1.59 -1.25 19.36
N ILE A 151 -0.80 -0.29 18.87
CA ILE A 151 0.48 -0.57 18.20
C ILE A 151 1.48 -1.25 19.15
N GLU A 152 1.61 -0.79 20.39
CA GLU A 152 2.53 -1.44 21.35
C GLU A 152 2.04 -2.86 21.73
N VAL A 153 0.73 -3.07 21.86
CA VAL A 153 0.16 -4.41 22.01
C VAL A 153 0.49 -5.29 20.80
N LEU A 154 0.28 -4.77 19.61
CA LEU A 154 0.60 -5.49 18.36
C LEU A 154 2.08 -5.88 18.28
N ILE A 155 2.99 -4.96 18.64
CA ILE A 155 4.44 -5.20 18.63
C ILE A 155 4.81 -6.31 19.62
N ARG A 156 4.22 -6.30 20.82
CA ARG A 156 4.50 -7.27 21.87
C ARG A 156 3.95 -8.66 21.55
N ASP A 157 2.71 -8.73 21.07
CA ASP A 157 1.94 -9.96 21.03
C ASP A 157 1.85 -10.62 19.64
N ALA A 158 2.21 -9.90 18.56
CA ALA A 158 2.07 -10.43 17.20
C ALA A 158 2.97 -11.64 16.91
N ALA A 159 4.24 -11.58 17.29
CA ALA A 159 5.17 -12.69 17.02
C ALA A 159 4.82 -13.96 17.80
N PRO A 160 4.46 -13.92 19.09
CA PRO A 160 3.97 -15.08 19.82
C PRO A 160 2.69 -15.70 19.22
N GLU A 161 1.72 -14.90 18.80
CA GLU A 161 0.43 -15.40 18.34
C GLU A 161 0.40 -15.71 16.83
N LEU A 162 0.98 -14.84 16.01
CA LEU A 162 0.88 -14.93 14.56
C LEU A 162 2.09 -15.57 13.89
N GLY A 163 3.21 -15.60 14.59
CA GLY A 163 4.49 -16.06 14.10
C GLY A 163 5.44 -14.92 13.72
N PRO A 164 6.76 -15.15 13.79
CA PRO A 164 7.76 -14.15 13.48
C PRO A 164 7.66 -13.71 12.01
N GLY A 165 7.72 -12.39 11.77
CA GLY A 165 7.67 -11.83 10.43
C GLY A 165 6.30 -11.85 9.75
N PHE A 166 5.22 -12.26 10.44
CA PHE A 166 3.87 -12.22 9.88
C PHE A 166 3.43 -10.78 9.61
N ILE A 167 3.79 -9.83 10.48
CA ILE A 167 3.66 -8.40 10.22
C ILE A 167 4.93 -7.92 9.52
N ALA A 168 4.77 -7.29 8.35
CA ALA A 168 5.88 -6.92 7.48
C ALA A 168 6.70 -5.74 8.04
N GLU A 169 6.07 -4.87 8.85
CA GLU A 169 6.71 -3.70 9.41
C GLU A 169 7.52 -4.04 10.66
N SER A 170 8.70 -3.43 10.78
CA SER A 170 9.42 -3.39 12.04
C SER A 170 8.64 -2.60 13.11
N PRO A 171 8.90 -2.80 14.42
CA PRO A 171 8.29 -2.00 15.48
C PRO A 171 8.40 -0.49 15.25
N GLU A 172 9.54 -0.04 14.75
CA GLU A 172 9.75 1.37 14.45
C GLU A 172 8.84 1.88 13.31
N LYS A 173 8.66 1.08 12.26
CA LYS A 173 7.76 1.42 11.15
C LYS A 173 6.29 1.42 11.61
N LEU A 174 5.88 0.54 12.51
CA LEU A 174 4.55 0.57 13.10
C LEU A 174 4.33 1.85 13.92
N ARG A 175 5.28 2.23 14.78
CA ARG A 175 5.21 3.48 15.55
C ARG A 175 5.17 4.73 14.64
N ARG A 176 5.76 4.66 13.45
CA ARG A 176 5.69 5.76 12.49
C ARG A 176 4.25 6.02 11.99
N ILE A 177 3.36 5.03 12.03
CA ILE A 177 1.93 5.23 11.76
C ILE A 177 1.34 6.24 12.75
N GLY A 178 1.60 6.09 14.04
CA GLY A 178 1.20 7.06 15.09
C GLY A 178 1.80 8.45 14.85
N ARG A 179 3.10 8.51 14.57
CA ARG A 179 3.79 9.80 14.26
C ARG A 179 3.19 10.53 13.07
N HIS A 180 2.75 9.81 12.02
CA HIS A 180 2.05 10.43 10.90
C HIS A 180 0.77 11.16 11.35
N PHE A 181 -0.05 10.53 12.21
CA PHE A 181 -1.24 11.19 12.75
C PHE A 181 -0.91 12.32 13.73
N ARG A 182 0.18 12.23 14.51
CA ARG A 182 0.68 13.36 15.32
C ARG A 182 1.02 14.56 14.44
N MET A 183 1.68 14.33 13.32
CA MET A 183 1.98 15.37 12.34
C MET A 183 0.71 16.00 11.76
N LEU A 184 -0.30 15.19 11.41
CA LEU A 184 -1.59 15.70 10.90
C LEU A 184 -2.33 16.56 11.93
N LEU A 185 -2.18 16.24 13.23
CA LEU A 185 -2.74 17.02 14.34
C LEU A 185 -1.89 18.24 14.75
N GLY A 186 -0.74 18.45 14.09
CA GLY A 186 0.17 19.54 14.44
C GLY A 186 0.95 19.36 15.75
N LEU A 187 1.00 18.14 16.28
CA LEU A 187 1.71 17.79 17.53
C LEU A 187 3.21 17.53 17.31
N GLU A 188 3.58 17.15 16.09
CA GLU A 188 4.97 16.90 15.69
C GLU A 188 5.21 17.50 14.29
N PRO A 189 6.45 17.92 13.99
CA PRO A 189 6.81 18.36 12.65
C PRO A 189 6.80 17.17 11.66
N PRO A 190 6.63 17.43 10.36
CA PRO A 190 6.83 16.42 9.32
C PRO A 190 8.25 15.82 9.40
N GLN A 191 8.34 14.51 9.28
CA GLN A 191 9.60 13.77 9.28
C GLN A 191 9.64 12.76 8.14
N ALA A 192 10.56 12.95 7.20
CA ALA A 192 10.73 12.04 6.09
C ALA A 192 11.28 10.68 6.57
N PRO A 193 10.73 9.56 6.04
CA PRO A 193 11.33 8.26 6.27
C PRO A 193 12.60 8.08 5.44
N PRO A 194 13.52 7.19 5.85
CA PRO A 194 14.57 6.71 4.95
C PRO A 194 13.93 6.16 3.67
N CYS A 195 14.27 6.73 2.52
CA CYS A 195 13.65 6.39 1.24
C CYS A 195 14.60 6.63 0.07
N ASN A 196 14.67 5.65 -0.85
CA ASN A 196 15.39 5.79 -2.11
C ASN A 196 14.50 5.49 -3.34
N ALA A 197 13.17 5.51 -3.17
CA ALA A 197 12.21 5.21 -4.23
C ALA A 197 12.52 5.94 -5.56
N PRO A 198 12.82 7.26 -5.59
CA PRO A 198 13.06 7.98 -6.84
C PRO A 198 14.25 7.49 -7.67
N TRP A 199 15.17 6.75 -7.06
CA TRP A 199 16.38 6.22 -7.71
C TRP A 199 16.27 4.75 -8.11
N VAL A 200 15.33 4.01 -7.48
CA VAL A 200 15.24 2.53 -7.61
C VAL A 200 13.87 2.05 -8.08
N SER A 201 12.91 2.97 -8.26
CA SER A 201 11.55 2.63 -8.69
C SER A 201 10.94 3.74 -9.55
N ALA A 202 9.86 3.41 -10.22
CA ALA A 202 9.00 4.35 -10.93
C ALA A 202 7.54 3.93 -10.81
N VAL A 203 6.64 4.90 -10.96
CA VAL A 203 5.20 4.67 -11.09
C VAL A 203 4.79 5.04 -12.49
N LEU A 204 4.22 4.09 -13.21
CA LEU A 204 3.59 4.30 -14.51
C LEU A 204 2.07 4.37 -14.30
N GLU A 205 1.52 5.55 -14.55
CA GLU A 205 0.09 5.81 -14.40
C GLU A 205 -0.70 5.34 -15.64
N VAL A 206 -2.01 5.16 -15.48
CA VAL A 206 -2.89 4.70 -16.56
C VAL A 206 -2.93 5.66 -17.77
N ASP A 207 -2.59 6.93 -17.58
CA ASP A 207 -2.51 7.94 -18.65
C ASP A 207 -1.12 8.00 -19.31
N GLY A 208 -0.22 7.07 -18.97
CA GLY A 208 1.16 7.02 -19.45
C GLY A 208 2.13 7.95 -18.71
N SER A 209 1.69 8.68 -17.70
CA SER A 209 2.59 9.51 -16.87
C SER A 209 3.56 8.67 -16.09
N VAL A 210 4.85 9.05 -16.06
CA VAL A 210 5.92 8.37 -15.33
C VAL A 210 6.35 9.24 -14.16
N ARG A 211 6.23 8.71 -12.94
CA ARG A 211 6.56 9.41 -11.69
C ARG A 211 7.72 8.74 -10.96
N PRO A 212 8.49 9.50 -10.15
CA PRO A 212 9.53 8.92 -9.27
C PRO A 212 8.95 8.08 -8.12
N CYS A 213 7.75 8.42 -7.69
CA CYS A 213 6.94 7.72 -6.68
C CYS A 213 5.51 8.26 -6.74
N PHE A 214 4.60 7.74 -5.92
CA PHE A 214 3.18 8.16 -5.89
C PHE A 214 2.96 9.62 -5.48
N PHE A 215 3.91 10.26 -4.79
CA PHE A 215 3.74 11.57 -4.15
C PHE A 215 4.34 12.73 -4.96
N HIS A 216 5.34 12.49 -5.77
CA HIS A 216 6.00 13.52 -6.55
C HIS A 216 5.41 13.69 -7.95
N PRO A 217 5.56 14.86 -8.57
CA PRO A 217 5.11 15.11 -9.95
C PRO A 217 5.75 14.15 -10.95
N ALA A 218 5.08 13.98 -12.10
CA ALA A 218 5.60 13.15 -13.18
C ALA A 218 6.84 13.77 -13.83
N PHE A 219 7.81 12.93 -14.19
CA PHE A 219 8.95 13.31 -15.03
C PHE A 219 8.54 13.62 -16.48
N GLY A 220 7.56 12.87 -16.99
CA GLY A 220 7.06 12.94 -18.36
C GLY A 220 5.97 11.91 -18.61
N LYS A 221 5.68 11.67 -19.89
CA LYS A 221 4.71 10.67 -20.35
C LYS A 221 5.33 9.75 -21.38
N LEU A 222 4.91 8.49 -21.40
CA LEU A 222 5.14 7.56 -22.48
C LEU A 222 4.19 7.91 -23.63
N GLN A 223 4.61 8.75 -24.54
CA GLN A 223 3.81 9.10 -25.74
C GLN A 223 4.45 8.59 -27.02
N ASN A 224 5.76 8.80 -27.20
CA ASN A 224 6.49 8.42 -28.41
C ASN A 224 7.94 8.00 -28.12
N GLY A 225 8.23 7.58 -26.87
CA GLY A 225 9.58 7.21 -26.46
C GLY A 225 9.59 5.99 -25.54
N SER A 226 10.75 5.54 -25.19
CA SER A 226 10.92 4.43 -24.25
C SER A 226 10.77 4.89 -22.79
N LEU A 227 10.45 3.95 -21.90
CA LEU A 227 10.45 4.20 -20.46
C LEU A 227 11.83 4.67 -19.98
N GLU A 228 12.90 4.12 -20.56
CA GLU A 228 14.28 4.48 -20.26
C GLU A 228 14.57 5.95 -20.57
N GLU A 229 14.11 6.46 -21.71
CA GLU A 229 14.27 7.89 -22.10
C GLU A 229 13.57 8.83 -21.12
N VAL A 230 12.38 8.46 -20.62
CA VAL A 230 11.67 9.27 -19.63
C VAL A 230 12.37 9.22 -18.28
N LEU A 231 12.82 8.04 -17.84
CA LEU A 231 13.49 7.83 -16.55
C LEU A 231 14.88 8.47 -16.49
N ASN A 232 15.58 8.58 -17.61
CA ASN A 232 16.93 9.16 -17.69
C ASN A 232 16.96 10.51 -18.41
N GLY A 233 15.80 11.06 -18.74
CA GLY A 233 15.69 12.38 -19.34
C GLY A 233 16.06 13.52 -18.40
N PRO A 234 16.29 14.75 -18.96
CA PRO A 234 16.77 15.89 -18.16
C PRO A 234 15.93 16.20 -16.91
N LYS A 235 14.60 16.12 -17.00
CA LYS A 235 13.71 16.37 -15.87
C LYS A 235 13.87 15.35 -14.73
N ALA A 236 14.07 14.08 -15.09
CA ALA A 236 14.25 13.01 -14.12
C ALA A 236 15.61 13.08 -13.44
N LEU A 237 16.66 13.41 -14.20
CA LEU A 237 18.01 13.61 -13.68
C LEU A 237 18.09 14.84 -12.77
N ASP A 238 17.53 15.98 -13.20
CA ASP A 238 17.46 17.20 -12.40
C ASP A 238 16.70 16.97 -11.09
N PHE A 239 15.53 16.34 -11.16
CA PHE A 239 14.76 16.01 -9.95
C PHE A 239 15.57 15.16 -8.97
N ARG A 240 16.20 14.06 -9.43
CA ARG A 240 17.01 13.19 -8.55
C ARG A 240 18.26 13.86 -8.04
N GLY A 241 18.87 14.74 -8.83
CA GLY A 241 20.06 15.51 -8.42
C GLY A 241 19.78 16.56 -7.34
N ASN A 242 18.55 17.10 -7.35
CA ASN A 242 18.15 18.18 -6.42
C ASN A 242 17.28 17.69 -5.25
N LEU A 243 16.88 16.42 -5.22
CA LEU A 243 16.01 15.89 -4.15
C LEU A 243 16.84 15.57 -2.91
N ASP A 244 16.67 16.36 -1.87
CA ASP A 244 17.01 15.99 -0.50
C ASP A 244 15.75 15.45 0.21
N VAL A 245 15.72 14.13 0.46
CA VAL A 245 14.57 13.46 1.06
C VAL A 245 14.27 13.99 2.46
N GLU A 246 15.28 14.29 3.24
CA GLU A 246 15.13 14.69 4.66
C GLU A 246 14.45 16.05 4.80
N SER A 247 14.83 17.01 3.96
CA SER A 247 14.30 18.38 4.00
C SER A 247 13.08 18.60 3.09
N ASN A 248 12.76 17.64 2.21
CA ASN A 248 11.67 17.78 1.25
C ASN A 248 10.29 17.71 1.92
N SER A 249 9.47 18.73 1.72
CA SER A 249 8.15 18.86 2.35
C SER A 249 7.13 17.78 1.92
N VAL A 250 7.27 17.21 0.73
CA VAL A 250 6.43 16.09 0.25
C VAL A 250 6.88 14.81 0.95
N CYS A 251 8.19 14.56 1.01
CA CYS A 251 8.75 13.39 1.68
C CYS A 251 8.45 13.38 3.18
N GLY A 252 8.49 14.55 3.83
CA GLY A 252 8.17 14.70 5.26
C GLY A 252 6.75 14.28 5.63
N LYS A 253 5.80 14.34 4.69
CA LYS A 253 4.39 13.94 4.90
C LYS A 253 4.08 12.53 4.36
N CYS A 254 5.07 11.84 3.79
CA CYS A 254 4.87 10.58 3.10
C CYS A 254 4.53 9.43 4.05
N VAL A 255 3.46 8.71 3.75
CA VAL A 255 3.06 7.48 4.47
C VAL A 255 3.79 6.23 3.98
N CYS A 256 4.36 6.28 2.78
CA CYS A 256 5.15 5.20 2.19
C CYS A 256 6.63 5.36 2.51
N SER A 257 7.39 4.30 2.37
CA SER A 257 8.84 4.33 2.30
C SER A 257 9.33 3.13 1.51
N LEU A 258 10.26 3.35 0.62
CA LEU A 258 11.02 2.31 -0.04
C LEU A 258 12.49 2.58 0.24
N ASN A 259 13.14 1.65 0.92
CA ASN A 259 14.58 1.68 1.13
C ASN A 259 15.14 0.36 0.61
N TYR A 260 15.19 0.28 -0.72
CA TYR A 260 15.69 -0.90 -1.42
C TYR A 260 17.24 -0.92 -1.33
N ARG A 261 17.76 -2.08 -0.98
CA ARG A 261 19.19 -2.39 -1.03
C ARG A 261 19.33 -3.60 -1.93
N PRO A 262 20.07 -3.50 -3.04
CA PRO A 262 20.32 -4.63 -3.94
C PRO A 262 21.07 -5.78 -3.28
#